data_b2bc1d9b359395450aafe1e0367d36ce
#
_entry.id   b2bc1d9b359395450aafe1e0367d36ce
#
_cell.length_a   1.000
_cell.length_b   1.000
_cell.length_c   1.000
_cell.angle_alpha   90.00
_cell.angle_beta   90.00
_cell.angle_gamma   90.00
#
_symmetry.space_group_name_H-M   'P 1'
#
loop_
_entity.id
_entity.type
_entity.pdbx_description
1 polymer ?
#
loop_
_entity_poly.entity_id
_entity_poly.type
_entity_poly.pdbx_seq_one_letter_code
_entity_poly.pdbx_strand_id
1 'polypeptide(L)'
;MAGRPKVGGFPYLAETLRRAGVTRNLWYLPACQSLYLTNDGPVVTLGAPLSLGTIDVPPFNREALIAALRTDQAGKSTFPEFLAASWHAGVMRYDIDLLARKVTYYGCNGEEYIEDYPAVEVE
;
A
#
# COMPACT_ATOMS: atom_id res chain seq x y z
N MET A 1 -2.96 21.21 4.05
CA MET A 1 -1.63 21.09 4.60
C MET A 1 -0.61 21.45 3.55
N ALA A 2 0.49 21.95 3.99
CA ALA A 2 1.61 22.05 3.09
C ALA A 2 1.73 20.69 2.43
N GLY A 3 1.88 20.58 1.21
CA GLY A 3 1.85 19.34 0.48
C GLY A 3 2.70 18.25 1.09
N ARG A 4 2.52 17.07 0.57
CA ARG A 4 3.35 15.93 0.90
C ARG A 4 4.80 16.23 0.52
N PRO A 5 5.77 15.69 1.25
CA PRO A 5 7.15 15.75 0.81
C PRO A 5 7.27 15.25 -0.62
N LYS A 6 8.07 15.91 -1.41
CA LYS A 6 8.21 15.55 -2.83
C LYS A 6 8.81 14.18 -3.02
N VAL A 7 9.78 13.86 -2.21
CA VAL A 7 10.46 12.57 -2.27
C VAL A 7 9.99 11.72 -1.14
N GLY A 8 9.52 10.52 -1.45
CA GLY A 8 9.20 9.56 -0.44
C GLY A 8 8.01 9.93 0.43
N GLY A 9 6.94 10.47 -0.18
CA GLY A 9 5.70 10.73 0.57
C GLY A 9 5.26 9.52 1.39
N PHE A 10 5.34 8.33 0.81
CA PHE A 10 5.02 7.10 1.53
C PHE A 10 5.99 6.82 2.68
N PRO A 11 7.32 6.89 2.51
CA PRO A 11 8.23 6.70 3.64
C PRO A 11 7.97 7.66 4.79
N TYR A 12 7.60 8.91 4.51
CA TYR A 12 7.25 9.87 5.53
C TYR A 12 6.00 9.46 6.29
N LEU A 13 4.94 9.07 5.56
CA LEU A 13 3.71 8.58 6.16
C LEU A 13 3.98 7.32 7.00
N ALA A 14 4.77 6.39 6.46
CA ALA A 14 5.11 5.15 7.16
C ALA A 14 5.82 5.42 8.48
N GLU A 15 6.78 6.35 8.49
CA GLU A 15 7.48 6.70 9.72
C GLU A 15 6.56 7.38 10.73
N THR A 16 5.64 8.22 10.26
CA THR A 16 4.64 8.84 11.13
C THR A 16 3.77 7.78 11.81
N LEU A 17 3.32 6.78 11.04
CA LEU A 17 2.54 5.68 11.58
C LEU A 17 3.35 4.85 12.57
N ARG A 18 4.61 4.55 12.24
CA ARG A 18 5.48 3.78 13.13
C ARG A 18 5.66 4.49 14.47
N ARG A 19 5.87 5.80 14.46
CA ARG A 19 6.03 6.60 15.69
C ARG A 19 4.75 6.64 16.51
N ALA A 20 3.60 6.51 15.84
CA ALA A 20 2.31 6.46 16.52
C ALA A 20 2.01 5.07 17.10
N GLY A 21 2.91 4.10 16.94
CA GLY A 21 2.75 2.77 17.50
C GLY A 21 2.21 1.74 16.53
N VAL A 22 2.10 2.06 15.25
CA VAL A 22 1.67 1.11 14.23
C VAL A 22 2.86 0.27 13.80
N THR A 23 2.71 -1.04 13.83
CA THR A 23 3.79 -1.97 13.48
C THR A 23 3.61 -2.56 12.09
N ARG A 24 2.37 -2.70 11.64
CA ARG A 24 2.04 -3.34 10.36
C ARG A 24 0.74 -2.77 9.82
N ASN A 25 0.64 -2.68 8.50
CA ASN A 25 -0.58 -2.27 7.82
C ASN A 25 -0.87 -3.21 6.67
N LEU A 26 -2.06 -3.82 6.66
CA LEU A 26 -2.49 -4.77 5.64
C LEU A 26 -3.62 -4.13 4.84
N TRP A 27 -3.48 -4.14 3.52
CA TRP A 27 -4.48 -3.61 2.60
C TRP A 27 -5.04 -4.71 1.72
N TYR A 28 -6.35 -4.80 1.65
CA TYR A 28 -7.08 -5.73 0.79
C TYR A 28 -7.74 -4.91 -0.31
N LEU A 29 -7.23 -5.01 -1.55
CA LEU A 29 -7.57 -4.07 -2.60
C LEU A 29 -9.03 -4.11 -3.06
N PRO A 30 -9.61 -5.28 -3.38
CA PRO A 30 -10.97 -5.23 -3.93
C PRO A 30 -12.00 -4.67 -2.96
N ALA A 31 -11.86 -4.93 -1.67
CA ALA A 31 -12.78 -4.42 -0.66
C ALA A 31 -12.40 -3.05 -0.13
N CYS A 32 -11.19 -2.57 -0.43
CA CYS A 32 -10.62 -1.36 0.15
C CYS A 32 -10.65 -1.37 1.68
N GLN A 33 -10.32 -2.51 2.25
CA GLN A 33 -10.25 -2.68 3.69
C GLN A 33 -8.80 -2.62 4.13
N SER A 34 -8.54 -1.89 5.21
CA SER A 34 -7.21 -1.78 5.77
C SER A 34 -7.22 -2.17 7.24
N LEU A 35 -6.20 -2.91 7.66
CA LEU A 35 -6.01 -3.30 9.04
C LEU A 35 -4.66 -2.75 9.50
N TYR A 36 -4.70 -1.95 10.56
CA TYR A 36 -3.49 -1.42 11.20
C TYR A 36 -3.25 -2.20 12.48
N LEU A 37 -2.11 -2.86 12.60
CA LEU A 37 -1.72 -3.52 13.85
C LEU A 37 -0.89 -2.53 14.66
N THR A 38 -1.39 -2.20 15.84
CA THR A 38 -0.74 -1.22 16.73
C THR A 38 -0.39 -1.86 18.05
N ASN A 39 0.41 -1.15 18.84
CA ASN A 39 0.78 -1.59 20.19
C ASN A 39 -0.46 -1.72 21.11
N ASP A 40 -1.54 -1.01 20.79
CA ASP A 40 -2.77 -1.01 21.58
C ASP A 40 -3.89 -1.87 20.98
N GLY A 41 -3.58 -2.59 19.90
CA GLY A 41 -4.55 -3.48 19.26
C GLY A 41 -4.80 -3.11 17.81
N PRO A 42 -5.62 -3.88 17.10
CA PRO A 42 -5.89 -3.64 15.68
C PRO A 42 -6.89 -2.51 15.46
N VAL A 43 -6.70 -1.77 14.38
CA VAL A 43 -7.62 -0.72 13.92
C VAL A 43 -8.01 -1.06 12.49
N VAL A 44 -9.31 -1.12 12.21
CA VAL A 44 -9.84 -1.43 10.87
C VAL A 44 -10.38 -0.15 10.25
N THR A 45 -10.00 0.10 9.01
CA THR A 45 -10.61 1.16 8.21
C THR A 45 -11.23 0.56 6.96
N LEU A 46 -12.32 1.15 6.50
CA LEU A 46 -13.05 0.69 5.33
C LEU A 46 -13.18 1.84 4.34
N GLY A 47 -12.91 1.54 3.07
CA GLY A 47 -13.15 2.46 1.97
C GLY A 47 -14.25 1.93 1.07
N ALA A 48 -14.48 2.62 -0.06
CA ALA A 48 -15.40 2.13 -1.07
C ALA A 48 -14.74 0.98 -1.83
N PRO A 49 -15.43 -0.16 -2.02
CA PRO A 49 -14.85 -1.27 -2.76
C PRO A 49 -14.51 -0.87 -4.20
N LEU A 50 -13.42 -1.43 -4.74
CA LEU A 50 -13.06 -1.22 -6.13
C LEU A 50 -14.04 -1.93 -7.07
N SER A 51 -14.63 -3.03 -6.59
CA SER A 51 -15.62 -3.79 -7.33
C SER A 51 -16.53 -4.51 -6.37
N LEU A 52 -17.73 -4.86 -6.80
CA LEU A 52 -18.72 -5.57 -6.00
C LEU A 52 -19.10 -6.87 -6.68
N GLY A 53 -19.54 -7.85 -5.87
CA GLY A 53 -19.98 -9.13 -6.37
C GLY A 53 -18.85 -10.02 -6.84
N THR A 54 -19.18 -10.94 -7.72
CA THR A 54 -18.19 -11.84 -8.32
C THR A 54 -17.37 -11.08 -9.36
N ILE A 55 -16.06 -11.10 -9.21
CA ILE A 55 -15.15 -10.38 -10.10
C ILE A 55 -14.03 -11.30 -10.56
N ASP A 56 -13.53 -11.03 -11.76
CA ASP A 56 -12.33 -11.69 -12.23
C ASP A 56 -11.10 -10.95 -11.71
N VAL A 57 -10.16 -11.70 -11.15
CA VAL A 57 -8.91 -11.14 -10.68
C VAL A 57 -7.94 -11.01 -11.85
N PRO A 58 -7.42 -9.80 -12.13
CA PRO A 58 -6.42 -9.65 -13.19
C PRO A 58 -5.20 -10.51 -12.92
N PRO A 59 -4.55 -11.05 -13.96
CA PRO A 59 -3.30 -11.79 -13.76
C PRO A 59 -2.23 -10.89 -13.16
N PHE A 60 -1.39 -11.45 -12.30
CA PHE A 60 -0.31 -10.71 -11.69
C PHE A 60 0.71 -10.28 -12.73
N ASN A 61 0.97 -8.98 -12.82
CA ASN A 61 1.90 -8.40 -13.77
C ASN A 61 2.89 -7.54 -13.01
N ARG A 62 4.06 -8.11 -12.75
CA ARG A 62 5.11 -7.46 -11.98
C ARG A 62 5.56 -6.13 -12.59
N GLU A 63 5.68 -6.08 -13.90
CA GLU A 63 6.12 -4.86 -14.59
C GLU A 63 5.09 -3.74 -14.48
N ALA A 64 3.81 -4.07 -14.61
CA ALA A 64 2.74 -3.10 -14.44
C ALA A 64 2.69 -2.58 -13.01
N LEU A 65 2.92 -3.46 -12.02
CA LEU A 65 2.98 -3.07 -10.62
C LEU A 65 4.15 -2.11 -10.38
N ILE A 66 5.32 -2.41 -10.89
CA ILE A 66 6.49 -1.55 -10.74
C ILE A 66 6.21 -0.19 -11.38
N ALA A 67 5.58 -0.15 -12.56
CA ALA A 67 5.21 1.11 -13.21
C ALA A 67 4.26 1.93 -12.34
N ALA A 68 3.26 1.28 -11.72
CA ALA A 68 2.33 1.96 -10.81
C ALA A 68 3.06 2.52 -9.60
N LEU A 69 4.00 1.76 -9.03
CA LEU A 69 4.81 2.21 -7.90
C LEU A 69 5.67 3.41 -8.25
N ARG A 70 6.34 3.38 -9.40
CA ARG A 70 7.20 4.50 -9.82
C ARG A 70 6.38 5.76 -10.11
N THR A 71 5.18 5.61 -10.69
CA THR A 71 4.26 6.73 -10.91
C THR A 71 3.85 7.35 -9.58
N ASP A 72 3.50 6.54 -8.61
CA ASP A 72 3.11 7.03 -7.29
C ASP A 72 4.29 7.69 -6.57
N GLN A 73 5.47 7.08 -6.61
CA GLN A 73 6.68 7.62 -5.99
C GLN A 73 7.09 8.95 -6.59
N ALA A 74 6.78 9.16 -7.88
CA ALA A 74 7.03 10.44 -8.54
C ALA A 74 5.97 11.50 -8.22
N GLY A 75 4.97 11.16 -7.41
CA GLY A 75 3.90 12.07 -7.05
C GLY A 75 2.89 12.31 -8.17
N LYS A 76 2.81 11.41 -9.14
CA LYS A 76 1.98 11.57 -10.34
C LYS A 76 0.66 10.80 -10.27
N SER A 77 0.36 10.14 -9.15
CA SER A 77 -0.91 9.48 -8.96
C SER A 77 -1.46 9.80 -7.58
N THR A 78 -2.78 9.82 -7.47
CA THR A 78 -3.46 9.87 -6.18
C THR A 78 -3.48 8.47 -5.57
N PHE A 79 -3.82 8.37 -4.29
CA PHE A 79 -3.92 7.07 -3.65
C PHE A 79 -4.99 6.17 -4.30
N PRO A 80 -6.21 6.65 -4.60
CA PRO A 80 -7.17 5.83 -5.34
C PRO A 80 -6.68 5.37 -6.71
N GLU A 81 -5.95 6.23 -7.43
CA GLU A 81 -5.36 5.85 -8.71
C GLU A 81 -4.31 4.77 -8.55
N PHE A 82 -3.49 4.87 -7.50
CA PHE A 82 -2.50 3.86 -7.19
C PHE A 82 -3.16 2.51 -6.85
N LEU A 83 -4.23 2.52 -6.05
CA LEU A 83 -4.96 1.28 -5.73
C LEU A 83 -5.55 0.64 -6.99
N ALA A 84 -6.16 1.45 -7.86
CA ALA A 84 -6.73 0.94 -9.09
C ALA A 84 -5.65 0.35 -10.01
N ALA A 85 -4.52 1.04 -10.16
CA ALA A 85 -3.41 0.55 -10.98
C ALA A 85 -2.82 -0.75 -10.41
N SER A 86 -2.69 -0.84 -9.09
CA SER A 86 -2.21 -2.05 -8.43
C SER A 86 -3.18 -3.22 -8.63
N TRP A 87 -4.48 -2.96 -8.51
CA TRP A 87 -5.49 -3.99 -8.77
C TRP A 87 -5.42 -4.49 -10.22
N HIS A 88 -5.30 -3.59 -11.18
CA HIS A 88 -5.17 -3.97 -12.58
C HIS A 88 -3.87 -4.71 -12.88
N ALA A 89 -2.86 -4.53 -12.05
CA ALA A 89 -1.62 -5.31 -12.13
C ALA A 89 -1.74 -6.67 -11.43
N GLY A 90 -2.91 -7.01 -10.91
CA GLY A 90 -3.17 -8.30 -10.29
C GLY A 90 -2.87 -8.39 -8.81
N VAL A 91 -2.72 -7.25 -8.13
CA VAL A 91 -2.47 -7.25 -6.69
C VAL A 91 -3.77 -7.40 -5.92
N MET A 92 -3.88 -8.44 -5.13
CA MET A 92 -5.02 -8.69 -4.26
C MET A 92 -4.91 -7.97 -2.93
N ARG A 93 -3.71 -7.96 -2.36
CA ARG A 93 -3.44 -7.30 -1.09
C ARG A 93 -1.98 -6.91 -1.02
N TYR A 94 -1.67 -6.02 -0.12
CA TYR A 94 -0.27 -5.76 0.23
C TYR A 94 -0.14 -5.58 1.73
N ASP A 95 1.06 -5.86 2.22
CA ASP A 95 1.41 -5.89 3.63
C ASP A 95 2.62 -4.98 3.84
N ILE A 96 2.44 -3.98 4.68
CA ILE A 96 3.50 -3.03 5.02
C ILE A 96 4.04 -3.40 6.38
N ASP A 97 5.31 -3.82 6.42
CA ASP A 97 6.02 -4.05 7.67
C ASP A 97 6.77 -2.77 8.04
N LEU A 98 6.21 -2.00 8.96
CA LEU A 98 6.75 -0.70 9.32
C LEU A 98 8.05 -0.79 10.10
N LEU A 99 8.31 -1.91 10.75
CA LEU A 99 9.55 -2.11 11.50
C LEU A 99 10.71 -2.48 10.57
N ALA A 100 10.44 -3.33 9.57
CA ALA A 100 11.44 -3.72 8.59
C ALA A 100 11.55 -2.77 7.40
N ARG A 101 10.61 -1.86 7.25
CA ARG A 101 10.48 -0.93 6.12
C ARG A 101 10.40 -1.68 4.79
N LYS A 102 9.48 -2.62 4.74
CA LYS A 102 9.22 -3.43 3.54
C LYS A 102 7.74 -3.45 3.22
N VAL A 103 7.42 -3.48 1.92
CA VAL A 103 6.05 -3.68 1.45
C VAL A 103 6.05 -4.91 0.57
N THR A 104 5.19 -5.86 0.87
CA THR A 104 5.01 -7.07 0.06
C THR A 104 3.67 -7.01 -0.63
N TYR A 105 3.68 -7.13 -1.95
CA TYR A 105 2.49 -7.13 -2.80
C TYR A 105 2.20 -8.55 -3.23
N TYR A 106 0.95 -9.00 -3.07
CA TYR A 106 0.55 -10.38 -3.32
C TYR A 106 -0.45 -10.47 -4.45
N GLY A 107 -0.21 -11.40 -5.37
CA GLY A 107 -1.19 -11.79 -6.38
C GLY A 107 -2.13 -12.88 -5.87
N CYS A 108 -3.09 -13.25 -6.70
CA CYS A 108 -4.12 -14.23 -6.34
C CYS A 108 -3.57 -15.65 -6.19
N ASN A 109 -2.50 -16.00 -6.91
CA ASN A 109 -1.94 -17.35 -6.93
C ASN A 109 -0.62 -17.46 -6.17
N GLY A 110 -0.42 -16.62 -5.16
CA GLY A 110 0.77 -16.67 -4.34
C GLY A 110 1.95 -15.89 -4.90
N GLU A 111 1.76 -15.16 -5.98
CA GLU A 111 2.83 -14.30 -6.50
C GLU A 111 3.12 -13.21 -5.49
N GLU A 112 4.38 -12.80 -5.40
CA GLU A 112 4.78 -11.69 -4.52
C GLU A 112 5.82 -10.81 -5.18
N TYR A 113 5.76 -9.54 -4.79
CA TYR A 113 6.81 -8.58 -5.10
C TYR A 113 7.09 -7.78 -3.84
N ILE A 114 8.35 -7.71 -3.45
CA ILE A 114 8.78 -7.03 -2.23
C ILE A 114 9.56 -5.79 -2.61
N GLU A 115 9.21 -4.67 -1.96
CA GLU A 115 9.93 -3.43 -2.15
C GLU A 115 10.29 -2.84 -0.79
N ASP A 116 11.56 -2.40 -0.65
CA ASP A 116 12.01 -1.70 0.53
C ASP A 116 11.77 -0.21 0.34
N TYR A 117 11.63 0.52 1.44
CA TYR A 117 11.60 1.98 1.41
C TYR A 117 12.58 2.53 2.44
N PRO A 118 13.12 3.75 2.20
CA PRO A 118 14.14 4.29 3.09
C PRO A 118 13.56 4.80 4.40
N ALA A 119 14.39 4.81 5.43
CA ALA A 119 14.09 5.52 6.66
C ALA A 119 14.12 7.02 6.39
N VAL A 120 13.22 7.75 7.02
CA VAL A 120 13.17 9.21 6.92
C VAL A 120 12.97 9.80 8.31
N GLU A 121 13.34 11.06 8.48
CA GLU A 121 13.07 11.77 9.71
C GLU A 121 11.74 12.49 9.59
N VAL A 122 10.97 12.46 10.67
CA VAL A 122 9.69 13.15 10.80
C VAL A 122 9.81 14.13 11.96
N GLU A 123 9.53 15.39 11.68
CA GLU A 123 9.56 16.45 12.69
C GLU A 123 8.24 16.59 13.40
#